data_8ea21ff1f4d3f839593c1b7a29a3c54c
#
_entry.id   8ea21ff1f4d3f839593c1b7a29a3c54c
#
_cell.length_a   1.000
_cell.length_b   1.000
_cell.length_c   1.000
_cell.angle_alpha   90.00
_cell.angle_beta   90.00
_cell.angle_gamma   90.00
#
_symmetry.space_group_name_H-M   'P 1'
#
loop_
_entity.id
_entity.type
_entity.pdbx_description
1 polymer ?
#
loop_
_entity_poly.entity_id
_entity_poly.type
_entity_poly.pdbx_seq_one_letter_code
_entity_poly.pdbx_strand_id
1 'polypeptide(L)'
;MRVVMKNRFELVHVGINTESPEKALQLAELLSAMFHLQLRHGKKSEFAGDYFECMKAPFLGSKGHIAMQTDDLAAAVEELREKGFSFRMDTAAYTEGRLKNIYLDGEFGGFAIHILQK
;
A
#
# COMPACT_ATOMS: atom_id res chain seq x y z
N MET A 1 1.20 14.27 26.30
CA MET A 1 0.28 14.98 25.40
C MET A 1 -0.64 13.99 24.71
N ARG A 2 -1.87 14.35 24.57
CA ARG A 2 -2.87 13.47 23.96
C ARG A 2 -2.95 13.74 22.44
N VAL A 3 -2.80 12.70 21.64
CA VAL A 3 -2.99 12.80 20.20
C VAL A 3 -4.46 12.58 19.87
N VAL A 4 -5.04 13.48 19.09
CA VAL A 4 -6.43 13.38 18.68
C VAL A 4 -6.49 12.62 17.35
N MET A 5 -7.29 11.54 17.33
CA MET A 5 -7.48 10.74 16.11
C MET A 5 -8.61 11.34 15.30
N LYS A 6 -8.24 12.13 14.28
CA LYS A 6 -9.21 12.86 13.45
C LYS A 6 -9.44 12.20 12.09
N ASN A 7 -8.48 11.42 11.61
CA ASN A 7 -8.52 10.90 10.26
C ASN A 7 -8.96 9.44 10.26
N ARG A 8 -9.71 9.08 9.24
CA ARG A 8 -10.18 7.70 9.04
C ARG A 8 -9.33 7.06 7.97
N PHE A 9 -8.95 5.81 8.22
CA PHE A 9 -8.12 5.05 7.30
C PHE A 9 -8.85 3.80 6.86
N GLU A 10 -8.71 3.46 5.58
CA GLU A 10 -9.29 2.25 5.01
C GLU A 10 -8.19 1.48 4.29
N LEU A 11 -8.25 0.16 4.36
CA LEU A 11 -7.33 -0.68 3.58
C LEU A 11 -7.69 -0.61 2.10
N VAL A 12 -6.68 -0.37 1.26
CA VAL A 12 -6.84 -0.42 -0.20
C VAL A 12 -6.41 -1.80 -0.70
N HIS A 13 -5.15 -2.18 -0.44
CA HIS A 13 -4.65 -3.50 -0.83
C HIS A 13 -3.39 -3.86 -0.05
N VAL A 14 -3.04 -5.15 -0.13
CA VAL A 14 -1.77 -5.67 0.36
C VAL A 14 -0.99 -6.15 -0.86
N GLY A 15 0.18 -5.57 -1.06
CA GLY A 15 1.10 -6.00 -2.10
C GLY A 15 2.02 -7.07 -1.56
N ILE A 16 2.15 -8.17 -2.28
CA ILE A 16 3.00 -9.29 -1.89
C ILE A 16 4.11 -9.41 -2.92
N ASN A 17 5.35 -9.28 -2.48
CA ASN A 17 6.49 -9.39 -3.38
C ASN A 17 6.68 -10.83 -3.83
N THR A 18 6.93 -11.02 -5.13
CA THR A 18 7.33 -12.31 -5.68
C THR A 18 8.59 -12.14 -6.51
N GLU A 19 9.20 -13.24 -6.90
CA GLU A 19 10.48 -13.24 -7.60
C GLU A 19 10.35 -12.96 -9.10
N SER A 20 9.18 -13.20 -9.68
CA SER A 20 9.01 -13.16 -11.13
C SER A 20 7.54 -12.99 -11.50
N PRO A 21 7.27 -12.59 -12.76
CA PRO A 21 5.87 -12.54 -13.26
C PRO A 21 5.16 -13.90 -13.16
N GLU A 22 5.87 -15.00 -13.38
CA GLU A 22 5.27 -16.33 -13.26
C GLU A 22 4.87 -16.65 -11.84
N LYS A 23 5.70 -16.29 -10.85
CA LYS A 23 5.40 -16.50 -9.45
C LYS A 23 4.23 -15.62 -8.99
N ALA A 24 4.16 -14.39 -9.48
CA ALA A 24 3.06 -13.49 -9.18
C ALA A 24 1.75 -14.07 -9.71
N LEU A 25 1.74 -14.56 -10.93
CA LEU A 25 0.56 -15.17 -11.52
C LEU A 25 0.13 -16.41 -10.77
N GLN A 26 1.07 -17.30 -10.43
CA GLN A 26 0.79 -18.50 -9.66
C GLN A 26 0.13 -18.16 -8.33
N LEU A 27 0.66 -17.18 -7.61
CA LEU A 27 0.10 -16.77 -6.32
C LEU A 27 -1.30 -16.20 -6.48
N ALA A 28 -1.49 -15.32 -7.46
CA ALA A 28 -2.81 -14.73 -7.72
C ALA A 28 -3.84 -15.79 -8.10
N GLU A 29 -3.43 -16.76 -8.93
CA GLU A 29 -4.31 -17.86 -9.31
C GLU A 29 -4.70 -18.74 -8.11
N LEU A 30 -3.74 -19.03 -7.23
CA LEU A 30 -4.00 -19.82 -6.02
C LEU A 30 -4.98 -19.10 -5.10
N LEU A 31 -4.76 -17.83 -4.83
CA LEU A 31 -5.63 -17.05 -3.96
C LEU A 31 -7.03 -16.94 -4.56
N SER A 32 -7.10 -16.75 -5.87
CA SER A 32 -8.38 -16.64 -6.58
C SER A 32 -9.16 -17.95 -6.52
N ALA A 33 -8.46 -19.07 -6.70
CA ALA A 33 -9.09 -20.40 -6.66
C ALA A 33 -9.57 -20.75 -5.24
N MET A 34 -8.75 -20.47 -4.22
CA MET A 34 -9.11 -20.79 -2.84
C MET A 34 -10.29 -19.97 -2.33
N PHE A 35 -10.33 -18.69 -2.66
CA PHE A 35 -11.26 -17.76 -2.02
C PHE A 35 -12.29 -17.17 -2.97
N HIS A 36 -12.44 -17.73 -4.16
CA HIS A 36 -13.40 -17.26 -5.18
C HIS A 36 -13.21 -15.78 -5.53
N LEU A 37 -11.93 -15.39 -5.71
CA LEU A 37 -11.60 -14.02 -6.07
C LEU A 37 -11.43 -13.92 -7.58
N GLN A 38 -11.71 -12.73 -8.10
CA GLN A 38 -11.55 -12.48 -9.53
C GLN A 38 -10.07 -12.18 -9.83
N LEU A 39 -9.50 -12.96 -10.76
CA LEU A 39 -8.14 -12.73 -11.24
C LEU A 39 -8.13 -11.53 -12.19
N ARG A 40 -7.20 -10.62 -12.02
CA ARG A 40 -7.04 -9.47 -12.90
C ARG A 40 -5.57 -9.23 -13.17
N HIS A 41 -5.23 -9.06 -14.44
CA HIS A 41 -3.86 -8.83 -14.87
C HIS A 41 -3.54 -7.35 -14.88
N GLY A 42 -2.39 -6.98 -14.34
CA GLY A 42 -1.88 -5.63 -14.36
C GLY A 42 -0.49 -5.58 -14.99
N LYS A 43 0.02 -4.38 -15.19
CA LYS A 43 1.33 -4.19 -15.80
C LYS A 43 2.46 -4.61 -14.87
N LYS A 44 2.38 -4.25 -13.60
CA LYS A 44 3.43 -4.51 -12.60
C LYS A 44 3.07 -5.61 -11.63
N SER A 45 1.84 -6.08 -11.67
CA SER A 45 1.34 -7.04 -10.70
C SER A 45 0.17 -7.83 -11.24
N GLU A 46 -0.12 -8.95 -10.57
CA GLU A 46 -1.31 -9.75 -10.81
C GLU A 46 -2.21 -9.60 -9.59
N PHE A 47 -3.50 -9.40 -9.80
CA PHE A 47 -4.45 -9.14 -8.72
C PHE A 47 -5.36 -10.33 -8.49
N ALA A 48 -5.56 -10.66 -7.22
CA ALA A 48 -6.58 -11.61 -6.78
C ALA A 48 -7.60 -10.82 -5.96
N GLY A 49 -8.76 -10.57 -6.53
CA GLY A 49 -9.79 -9.73 -5.93
C GLY A 49 -9.33 -8.28 -5.79
N ASP A 50 -9.93 -7.60 -4.81
CA ASP A 50 -9.66 -6.17 -4.60
C ASP A 50 -8.47 -5.90 -3.68
N TYR A 51 -8.06 -6.88 -2.86
CA TYR A 51 -7.12 -6.63 -1.78
C TYR A 51 -5.74 -7.21 -1.98
N PHE A 52 -5.57 -8.19 -2.87
CA PHE A 52 -4.26 -8.84 -3.04
C PHE A 52 -3.62 -8.43 -4.35
N GLU A 53 -2.48 -7.77 -4.23
CA GLU A 53 -1.66 -7.36 -5.37
C GLU A 53 -0.37 -8.18 -5.34
N CYS A 54 -0.23 -9.13 -6.27
CA CYS A 54 0.96 -9.98 -6.34
C CYS A 54 1.97 -9.32 -7.27
N MET A 55 3.04 -8.81 -6.71
CA MET A 55 4.04 -8.01 -7.44
C MET A 55 4.89 -8.92 -8.32
N LYS A 56 5.07 -8.53 -9.59
CA LYS A 56 5.91 -9.26 -10.56
C LYS A 56 7.39 -9.12 -10.26
N ALA A 57 7.76 -8.08 -9.51
CA ALA A 57 9.11 -7.84 -9.04
C ALA A 57 9.04 -7.17 -7.67
N PRO A 58 10.02 -7.41 -6.79
CA PRO A 58 10.03 -6.74 -5.50
C PRO A 58 10.10 -5.21 -5.64
N PHE A 59 9.44 -4.51 -4.75
CA PHE A 59 9.48 -3.06 -4.66
C PHE A 59 9.82 -2.69 -3.21
N LEU A 60 9.27 -1.60 -2.69
CA LEU A 60 9.53 -1.21 -1.30
C LEU A 60 8.94 -2.26 -0.34
N GLY A 61 9.66 -2.48 0.76
CA GLY A 61 9.30 -3.50 1.75
C GLY A 61 9.93 -4.85 1.42
N SER A 62 10.44 -5.55 2.44
CA SER A 62 11.06 -6.86 2.25
C SER A 62 10.07 -7.91 1.79
N LYS A 63 8.85 -7.86 2.31
CA LYS A 63 7.79 -8.83 2.00
C LYS A 63 6.73 -8.28 1.07
N GLY A 64 6.60 -6.96 1.03
CA GLY A 64 5.58 -6.31 0.23
C GLY A 64 5.21 -4.95 0.79
N HIS A 65 4.00 -4.51 0.48
CA HIS A 65 3.54 -3.21 0.94
C HIS A 65 2.06 -3.26 1.31
N ILE A 66 1.67 -2.33 2.18
CA ILE A 66 0.28 -2.14 2.59
C ILE A 66 -0.15 -0.76 2.12
N ALA A 67 -1.23 -0.69 1.37
CA ALA A 67 -1.79 0.57 0.91
C ALA A 67 -3.03 0.91 1.73
N MET A 68 -3.00 2.06 2.38
CA MET A 68 -4.14 2.62 3.08
C MET A 68 -4.61 3.86 2.35
N GLN A 69 -5.86 4.27 2.56
CA GLN A 69 -6.36 5.52 2.01
C GLN A 69 -7.07 6.32 3.09
N THR A 70 -7.16 7.61 2.88
CA THR A 70 -7.81 8.54 3.81
C THR A 70 -8.46 9.68 3.03
N ASP A 71 -9.41 10.34 3.63
CA ASP A 71 -10.13 11.45 3.00
C ASP A 71 -9.31 12.73 2.89
N ASP A 72 -8.35 12.93 3.81
CA ASP A 72 -7.47 14.10 3.81
C ASP A 72 -6.05 13.66 4.14
N LEU A 73 -5.26 13.39 3.10
CA LEU A 73 -3.91 12.85 3.27
C LEU A 73 -2.98 13.84 3.97
N ALA A 74 -3.08 15.13 3.63
CA ALA A 74 -2.22 16.14 4.28
C ALA A 74 -2.46 16.17 5.79
N ALA A 75 -3.71 16.12 6.22
CA ALA A 75 -4.06 16.10 7.64
C ALA A 75 -3.62 14.79 8.30
N ALA A 76 -3.75 13.67 7.58
CA ALA A 76 -3.34 12.36 8.08
C ALA A 76 -1.82 12.29 8.30
N VAL A 77 -1.05 12.89 7.41
CA VAL A 77 0.42 12.98 7.56
C VAL A 77 0.77 13.73 8.85
N GLU A 78 0.09 14.85 9.12
CA GLU A 78 0.33 15.60 10.34
C GLU A 78 -0.05 14.81 11.60
N GLU A 79 -1.18 14.10 11.57
CA GLU A 79 -1.58 13.25 12.68
C GLU A 79 -0.52 12.18 12.97
N LEU A 80 -0.01 11.52 11.93
CA LEU A 80 0.99 10.48 12.10
C LEU A 80 2.34 11.04 12.58
N ARG A 81 2.71 12.23 12.11
CA ARG A 81 3.91 12.90 12.61
C ARG A 81 3.80 13.22 14.10
N GLU A 82 2.63 13.66 14.55
CA GLU A 82 2.37 13.92 15.98
C GLU A 82 2.50 12.65 16.80
N LYS A 83 2.19 11.49 16.21
CA LYS A 83 2.36 10.19 16.85
C LYS A 83 3.80 9.68 16.83
N GLY A 84 4.72 10.39 16.18
CA GLY A 84 6.13 10.03 16.12
C GLY A 84 6.55 9.28 14.87
N PHE A 85 5.69 9.17 13.88
CA PHE A 85 6.04 8.51 12.61
C PHE A 85 6.62 9.51 11.63
N SER A 86 7.54 9.05 10.78
CA SER A 86 8.14 9.89 9.77
C SER A 86 7.85 9.34 8.37
N PHE A 87 8.08 10.17 7.36
CA PHE A 87 7.73 9.86 5.98
C PHE A 87 8.93 9.99 5.07
N ARG A 88 8.95 9.18 4.03
CA ARG A 88 9.94 9.29 2.96
C ARG A 88 9.45 10.34 1.96
N MET A 89 9.94 11.55 2.09
CA MET A 89 9.48 12.67 1.26
C MET A 89 9.83 12.49 -0.22
N ASP A 90 10.87 11.70 -0.53
CA ASP A 90 11.23 11.37 -1.90
C ASP A 90 10.16 10.52 -2.61
N THR A 91 9.26 9.89 -1.85
CA THR A 91 8.16 9.09 -2.42
C THR A 91 6.88 9.89 -2.60
N ALA A 92 6.85 11.13 -2.14
CA ALA A 92 5.64 11.96 -2.20
C ALA A 92 5.25 12.24 -3.66
N ALA A 93 4.00 11.94 -3.99
CA ALA A 93 3.45 12.19 -5.32
C ALA A 93 2.30 13.20 -5.21
N TYR A 94 2.30 14.17 -6.10
CA TYR A 94 1.33 15.26 -6.10
C TYR A 94 0.55 15.28 -7.40
N THR A 95 -0.70 15.70 -7.33
CA THR A 95 -1.53 15.99 -8.50
C THR A 95 -2.18 17.34 -8.25
N GLU A 96 -1.94 18.29 -9.16
CA GLU A 96 -2.49 19.65 -9.06
C GLU A 96 -2.14 20.32 -7.72
N GLY A 97 -0.89 20.13 -7.27
CA GLY A 97 -0.39 20.70 -6.03
C GLY A 97 -0.87 20.02 -4.76
N ARG A 98 -1.60 18.94 -4.89
CA ARG A 98 -2.18 18.20 -3.77
C ARG A 98 -1.48 16.86 -3.57
N LEU A 99 -1.13 16.54 -2.34
CA LEU A 99 -0.48 15.27 -2.01
C LEU A 99 -1.46 14.12 -2.26
N LYS A 100 -1.03 13.15 -3.06
CA LYS A 100 -1.87 12.01 -3.45
C LYS A 100 -1.37 10.67 -2.92
N ASN A 101 -0.09 10.56 -2.66
CA ASN A 101 0.52 9.32 -2.20
C ASN A 101 1.83 9.63 -1.48
N ILE A 102 2.11 8.92 -0.41
CA ILE A 102 3.39 9.02 0.29
C ILE A 102 3.63 7.74 1.10
N TYR A 103 4.89 7.33 1.17
CA TYR A 103 5.29 6.20 2.00
C TYR A 103 5.78 6.66 3.37
N LEU A 104 5.44 5.89 4.41
CA LEU A 104 6.09 6.03 5.70
C LEU A 104 7.55 5.59 5.58
N ASP A 105 8.40 6.10 6.45
CA ASP A 105 9.80 5.71 6.52
C ASP A 105 9.90 4.37 7.25
N GLY A 106 10.69 3.44 6.71
CA GLY A 106 10.94 2.14 7.31
C GLY A 106 9.96 1.05 6.89
N GLU A 107 10.09 -0.07 7.57
CA GLU A 107 9.24 -1.24 7.35
C GLU A 107 8.53 -1.62 8.63
N PHE A 108 7.37 -2.22 8.47
CA PHE A 108 6.52 -2.64 9.58
C PHE A 108 6.17 -4.11 9.36
N GLY A 109 6.78 -4.99 10.13
CA GLY A 109 6.62 -6.43 9.95
C GLY A 109 7.12 -6.92 8.59
N GLY A 110 8.08 -6.22 7.99
CA GLY A 110 8.59 -6.53 6.65
C GLY A 110 7.82 -5.86 5.52
N PHE A 111 6.82 -5.03 5.84
CA PHE A 111 5.99 -4.35 4.84
C PHE A 111 6.27 -2.84 4.84
N ALA A 112 6.42 -2.27 3.66
CA ALA A 112 6.35 -0.82 3.50
C ALA A 112 4.89 -0.41 3.59
N ILE A 113 4.63 0.81 4.06
CA ILE A 113 3.26 1.31 4.14
C ILE A 113 3.16 2.64 3.40
N HIS A 114 2.20 2.73 2.48
CA HIS A 114 1.91 4.03 1.87
C HIS A 114 0.44 4.39 2.06
N ILE A 115 0.19 5.69 1.99
CA ILE A 115 -1.15 6.22 2.20
C ILE A 115 -1.54 7.03 0.97
N LEU A 116 -2.75 6.79 0.51
CA LEU A 116 -3.33 7.41 -0.67
C LEU A 116 -4.43 8.39 -0.28
N GLN A 117 -4.51 9.47 -1.03
CA GLN A 117 -5.66 10.36 -0.97
C GLN A 117 -6.84 9.69 -1.65
N LYS A 118 -7.89 9.52 -0.90
CA LYS A 118 -9.14 8.96 -1.44
C LYS A 118 -9.83 9.96 -2.38
#